data_6368715e2f1f7e38eeb4b83c9c896327
#
_entry.id   6368715e2f1f7e38eeb4b83c9c896327
#
_cell.length_a   1.000
_cell.length_b   1.000
_cell.length_c   1.000
_cell.angle_alpha   90.00
_cell.angle_beta   90.00
_cell.angle_gamma   90.00
#
_symmetry.space_group_name_H-M   'P 1'
#
loop_
_entity.id
_entity.type
_entity.pdbx_description
1 polymer ?
#
loop_
_entity_poly.entity_id
_entity_poly.type
_entity_poly.pdbx_seq_one_letter_code
_entity_poly.pdbx_strand_id
1 'polypeptide(L)'
;MLRKEVHVVLGFNDKDSVFYEQEFKALGCHVVVATMDGSYGVKGTVMDAIQAHAITCDFTYSCGPRPMLKAIEAAYQKGYMSFESRMACGIGACMACVAKDKQEADLYHRICKEGPVFPIGKVEF
;
A
#
# COMPACT_ATOMS: atom_id res chain seq x y z
N MET A 1 -19.68 9.87 -17.45
CA MET A 1 -19.00 9.15 -16.35
C MET A 1 -17.72 8.51 -16.87
N LEU A 2 -16.58 8.94 -16.39
CA LEU A 2 -15.30 8.35 -16.79
C LEU A 2 -15.14 6.98 -16.09
N ARG A 3 -15.19 5.90 -16.87
CA ARG A 3 -14.80 4.58 -16.37
C ARG A 3 -13.28 4.52 -16.31
N LYS A 4 -12.76 4.35 -15.11
CA LYS A 4 -11.33 4.09 -14.89
C LYS A 4 -11.12 2.58 -14.82
N GLU A 5 -10.09 2.10 -15.48
CA GLU A 5 -9.63 0.73 -15.32
C GLU A 5 -8.91 0.60 -13.99
N VAL A 6 -9.39 -0.30 -13.13
CA VAL A 6 -8.84 -0.50 -11.79
C VAL A 6 -8.20 -1.88 -11.70
N HIS A 7 -6.93 -1.93 -11.37
CA HIS A 7 -6.19 -3.14 -11.04
C HIS A 7 -6.02 -3.23 -9.53
N VAL A 8 -6.41 -4.35 -8.95
CA VAL A 8 -6.25 -4.64 -7.53
C VAL A 8 -5.24 -5.77 -7.37
N VAL A 9 -4.17 -5.51 -6.64
CA VAL A 9 -3.14 -6.51 -6.35
C VAL A 9 -3.14 -6.79 -4.85
N LEU A 10 -3.44 -8.02 -4.49
CA LEU A 10 -3.57 -8.47 -3.10
C LEU A 10 -2.41 -9.39 -2.75
N GLY A 11 -1.66 -9.06 -1.71
CA GLY A 11 -0.53 -9.85 -1.23
C GLY A 11 -0.83 -10.52 0.11
N PHE A 12 -0.54 -11.82 0.19
CA PHE A 12 -0.74 -12.65 1.37
C PHE A 12 0.45 -13.60 1.59
N ASN A 13 0.54 -14.18 2.78
CA ASN A 13 1.57 -15.18 3.07
C ASN A 13 1.27 -16.53 2.40
N ASP A 14 0.01 -16.95 2.42
CA ASP A 14 -0.44 -18.25 1.93
C ASP A 14 -1.89 -18.19 1.40
N LYS A 15 -2.34 -19.29 0.82
CA LYS A 15 -3.69 -19.45 0.28
C LYS A 15 -4.78 -19.24 1.33
N ASP A 16 -4.56 -19.71 2.55
CA ASP A 16 -5.59 -19.68 3.60
C ASP A 16 -5.82 -18.27 4.14
N SER A 17 -4.89 -17.35 3.92
CA SER A 17 -4.99 -15.94 4.32
C SER A 17 -5.73 -15.06 3.30
N VAL A 18 -6.03 -15.57 2.10
CA VAL A 18 -6.63 -14.79 1.00
C VAL A 18 -8.07 -14.41 1.31
N PHE A 19 -8.40 -13.13 1.15
CA PHE A 19 -9.74 -12.58 1.30
C PHE A 19 -9.99 -11.41 0.34
N TYR A 20 -11.24 -11.05 0.14
CA TYR A 20 -11.72 -9.95 -0.71
C TYR A 20 -11.48 -10.11 -2.23
N GLU A 21 -10.90 -11.19 -2.72
CA GLU A 21 -10.69 -11.40 -4.16
C GLU A 21 -12.00 -11.33 -4.95
N GLN A 22 -13.02 -12.07 -4.50
CA GLN A 22 -14.32 -12.13 -5.19
C GLN A 22 -15.10 -10.81 -5.08
N GLU A 23 -14.98 -10.14 -3.95
CA GLU A 23 -15.62 -8.85 -3.72
C GLU A 23 -15.09 -7.78 -4.68
N PHE A 24 -13.78 -7.71 -4.89
CA PHE A 24 -13.19 -6.80 -5.87
C PHE A 24 -13.53 -7.18 -7.32
N LYS A 25 -13.56 -8.47 -7.64
CA LYS A 25 -14.00 -8.94 -8.96
C LYS A 25 -15.46 -8.56 -9.24
N ALA A 26 -16.32 -8.67 -8.25
CA ALA A 26 -17.72 -8.27 -8.35
C ALA A 26 -17.91 -6.77 -8.63
N LEU A 27 -16.95 -5.94 -8.23
CA LEU A 27 -16.93 -4.50 -8.52
C LEU A 27 -16.39 -4.18 -9.93
N GLY A 28 -16.00 -5.17 -10.69
CA GLY A 28 -15.48 -4.99 -12.05
C GLY A 28 -13.98 -4.69 -12.11
N CYS A 29 -13.25 -4.91 -11.01
CA CYS A 29 -11.80 -4.71 -10.97
C CYS A 29 -11.06 -5.91 -11.58
N HIS A 30 -9.88 -5.64 -12.15
CA HIS A 30 -8.90 -6.68 -12.48
C HIS A 30 -8.14 -7.05 -11.22
N VAL A 31 -8.32 -8.28 -10.72
CA VAL A 31 -7.72 -8.70 -9.45
C VAL A 31 -6.62 -9.72 -9.69
N VAL A 32 -5.47 -9.47 -9.10
CA VAL A 32 -4.32 -10.40 -9.07
C VAL A 32 -3.95 -10.67 -7.62
N VAL A 33 -3.74 -11.93 -7.29
CA VAL A 33 -3.31 -12.37 -5.95
C VAL A 33 -1.89 -12.88 -6.00
N ALA A 34 -1.08 -12.46 -5.03
CA ALA A 34 0.25 -12.99 -4.77
C ALA A 34 0.30 -13.64 -3.39
N THR A 35 0.95 -14.79 -3.30
CA THR A 35 1.25 -15.44 -2.02
C THR A 35 2.74 -15.69 -1.90
N MET A 36 3.29 -15.46 -0.72
CA MET A 36 4.74 -15.62 -0.49
C MET A 36 5.21 -17.06 -0.71
N ASP A 37 4.40 -18.03 -0.32
CA ASP A 37 4.70 -19.46 -0.49
C ASP A 37 4.32 -20.03 -1.87
N GLY A 38 3.63 -19.26 -2.70
CA GLY A 38 3.17 -19.67 -4.02
C GLY A 38 1.99 -20.63 -4.02
N SER A 39 1.31 -20.83 -2.89
CA SER A 39 0.18 -21.75 -2.78
C SER A 39 -1.07 -21.31 -3.54
N TYR A 40 -1.15 -20.03 -3.89
CA TYR A 40 -2.23 -19.46 -4.70
C TYR A 40 -1.73 -18.22 -5.46
N GLY A 41 -2.17 -18.05 -6.70
CA GLY A 41 -1.81 -16.92 -7.53
C GLY A 41 -0.32 -16.86 -7.89
N VAL A 42 0.24 -15.66 -7.95
CA VAL A 42 1.67 -15.44 -8.23
C VAL A 42 2.48 -15.69 -6.96
N LYS A 43 3.56 -16.43 -7.09
CA LYS A 43 4.51 -16.62 -5.98
C LYS A 43 5.35 -15.36 -5.77
N GLY A 44 5.33 -14.83 -4.56
CA GLY A 44 6.14 -13.69 -4.14
C GLY A 44 5.34 -12.52 -3.61
N THR A 45 5.88 -11.32 -3.81
CA THR A 45 5.30 -10.06 -3.33
C THR A 45 4.28 -9.46 -4.31
N VAL A 46 3.61 -8.40 -3.89
CA VAL A 46 2.74 -7.62 -4.80
C VAL A 46 3.52 -7.04 -5.99
N MET A 47 4.79 -6.70 -5.81
CA MET A 47 5.64 -6.22 -6.89
C MET A 47 5.92 -7.32 -7.92
N ASP A 48 6.12 -8.56 -7.47
CA ASP A 48 6.27 -9.71 -8.36
C ASP A 48 5.00 -9.96 -9.19
N ALA A 49 3.84 -9.81 -8.57
CA ALA A 49 2.55 -9.93 -9.26
C ALA A 49 2.33 -8.83 -10.30
N ILE A 50 2.66 -7.58 -9.96
CA ILE A 50 2.60 -6.45 -10.89
C ILE A 50 3.48 -6.69 -12.11
N GLN A 51 4.69 -7.17 -11.89
CA GLN A 51 5.65 -7.48 -12.95
C GLN A 51 5.20 -8.67 -13.80
N ALA A 52 4.74 -9.75 -13.18
CA ALA A 52 4.29 -10.96 -13.87
C ALA A 52 3.10 -10.72 -14.79
N HIS A 53 2.19 -9.83 -14.41
CA HIS A 53 1.03 -9.44 -15.21
C HIS A 53 1.21 -8.17 -16.04
N ALA A 54 2.44 -7.62 -16.06
CA ALA A 54 2.78 -6.39 -16.80
C ALA A 54 1.78 -5.25 -16.53
N ILE A 55 1.37 -5.07 -15.26
CA ILE A 55 0.40 -4.06 -14.87
C ILE A 55 1.06 -2.68 -14.92
N THR A 56 0.43 -1.77 -15.66
CA THR A 56 0.83 -0.35 -15.72
C THR A 56 -0.28 0.51 -15.15
N CYS A 57 0.09 1.59 -14.47
CA CYS A 57 -0.89 2.52 -13.93
C CYS A 57 -0.32 3.93 -13.83
N ASP A 58 -1.22 4.92 -13.86
CA ASP A 58 -0.87 6.33 -13.72
C ASP A 58 -0.90 6.79 -12.27
N PHE A 59 -1.61 6.06 -11.42
CA PHE A 59 -1.83 6.44 -10.02
C PHE A 59 -2.00 5.20 -9.15
N THR A 60 -1.38 5.20 -7.95
CA THR A 60 -1.43 4.07 -7.03
C THR A 60 -2.02 4.42 -5.68
N TYR A 61 -2.75 3.48 -5.10
CA TYR A 61 -3.13 3.48 -3.69
C TYR A 61 -2.57 2.21 -3.06
N SER A 62 -1.81 2.34 -2.00
CA SER A 62 -1.18 1.19 -1.36
C SER A 62 -1.29 1.21 0.16
N CYS A 63 -1.44 0.03 0.73
CA CYS A 63 -1.46 -0.20 2.17
C CYS A 63 -0.76 -1.52 2.45
N GLY A 64 0.13 -1.54 3.42
CA GLY A 64 0.84 -2.74 3.79
C GLY A 64 2.12 -2.48 4.59
N PRO A 65 2.95 -3.51 4.76
CA PRO A 65 4.21 -3.39 5.51
C PRO A 65 5.17 -2.38 4.89
N ARG A 66 6.02 -1.80 5.72
CA ARG A 66 7.02 -0.81 5.28
C ARG A 66 7.88 -1.27 4.09
N PRO A 67 8.38 -2.52 4.02
CA PRO A 67 9.15 -2.96 2.85
C PRO A 67 8.36 -2.90 1.54
N MET A 68 7.07 -3.24 1.58
CA MET A 68 6.18 -3.12 0.42
C MET A 68 6.00 -1.65 0.02
N LEU A 69 5.73 -0.78 0.98
CA LEU A 69 5.56 0.66 0.70
C LEU A 69 6.82 1.29 0.15
N LYS A 70 8.01 0.88 0.62
CA LYS A 70 9.31 1.31 0.05
C LYS A 70 9.46 0.88 -1.40
N ALA A 71 9.08 -0.35 -1.73
CA ALA A 71 9.14 -0.85 -3.10
C ALA A 71 8.17 -0.08 -4.02
N ILE A 72 6.97 0.22 -3.54
CA ILE A 72 5.99 1.04 -4.27
C ILE A 72 6.52 2.46 -4.49
N GLU A 73 7.08 3.09 -3.46
CA GLU A 73 7.66 4.44 -3.57
C GLU A 73 8.81 4.49 -4.57
N ALA A 74 9.63 3.45 -4.65
CA ALA A 74 10.72 3.35 -5.61
C ALA A 74 10.23 3.20 -7.06
N ALA A 75 9.07 2.57 -7.25
CA ALA A 75 8.53 2.25 -8.58
C ALA A 75 7.56 3.31 -9.13
N TYR A 76 6.86 4.03 -8.26
CA TYR A 76 5.80 4.96 -8.64
C TYR A 76 6.01 6.34 -8.01
N GLN A 77 5.61 7.37 -8.75
CA GLN A 77 5.74 8.76 -8.30
C GLN A 77 4.42 9.40 -7.89
N LYS A 78 3.30 8.89 -8.41
CA LYS A 78 1.97 9.44 -8.17
C LYS A 78 1.09 8.43 -7.43
N GLY A 79 0.59 8.83 -6.30
CA GLY A 79 -0.32 8.00 -5.51
C GLY A 79 -0.30 8.35 -4.03
N TYR A 80 -1.01 7.56 -3.29
CA TYR A 80 -1.08 7.63 -1.83
C TYR A 80 -0.69 6.30 -1.20
N MET A 81 -0.03 6.41 -0.05
CA MET A 81 0.34 5.26 0.77
C MET A 81 -0.28 5.40 2.15
N SER A 82 -0.90 4.33 2.63
CA SER A 82 -1.41 4.25 4.01
C SER A 82 -0.37 3.60 4.90
N PHE A 83 0.07 4.34 5.91
CA PHE A 83 1.12 3.91 6.82
C PHE A 83 0.54 3.32 8.10
N GLU A 84 1.21 2.29 8.62
CA GLU A 84 0.97 1.73 9.93
C GLU A 84 2.13 2.07 10.87
N SER A 85 1.80 2.35 12.12
CA SER A 85 2.77 2.59 13.17
C SER A 85 2.24 2.06 14.49
N ARG A 86 3.13 1.86 15.45
CA ARG A 86 2.71 1.56 16.81
C ARG A 86 1.96 2.77 17.36
N MET A 87 0.75 2.52 17.82
CA MET A 87 -0.13 3.53 18.41
C MET A 87 -0.07 3.44 19.94
N ALA A 88 0.05 4.60 20.58
CA ALA A 88 -0.16 4.71 22.02
C ALA A 88 -1.50 5.41 22.27
N CYS A 89 -1.58 6.74 22.09
CA CYS A 89 -2.84 7.46 22.36
C CYS A 89 -3.86 7.42 21.21
N GLY A 90 -3.41 7.33 19.96
CA GLY A 90 -4.28 7.36 18.78
C GLY A 90 -4.93 8.72 18.47
N ILE A 91 -4.67 9.75 19.28
CA ILE A 91 -5.32 11.07 19.18
C ILE A 91 -4.34 12.23 18.90
N GLY A 92 -3.08 11.89 18.66
CA GLY A 92 -2.05 12.88 18.32
C GLY A 92 -1.38 13.57 19.52
N ALA A 93 -1.55 13.07 20.75
CA ALA A 93 -1.01 13.70 21.96
C ALA A 93 0.39 13.21 22.35
N CYS A 94 0.68 11.91 22.18
CA CYS A 94 1.90 11.29 22.73
C CYS A 94 3.12 11.31 21.81
N MET A 95 2.98 11.68 20.54
CA MET A 95 4.06 11.70 19.54
C MET A 95 4.75 10.34 19.30
N ALA A 96 4.08 9.21 19.62
CA ALA A 96 4.67 7.88 19.46
C ALA A 96 4.69 7.38 18.01
N CYS A 97 3.74 7.83 17.18
CA CYS A 97 3.54 7.38 15.80
C CYS A 97 4.05 8.37 14.74
N VAL A 98 5.08 9.15 15.06
CA VAL A 98 5.56 10.19 14.14
C VAL A 98 6.39 9.63 12.98
N ALA A 99 6.23 10.26 11.82
CA ALA A 99 7.09 10.08 10.65
C ALA A 99 7.62 11.45 10.21
N LYS A 100 8.91 11.50 9.83
CA LYS A 100 9.56 12.73 9.41
C LYS A 100 9.13 13.12 8.01
N ASP A 101 8.96 14.40 7.76
CA ASP A 101 8.74 14.93 6.42
C ASP A 101 10.02 14.81 5.58
N LYS A 102 9.90 14.42 4.30
CA LYS A 102 11.07 14.30 3.42
C LYS A 102 11.61 15.63 2.91
N GLN A 103 10.77 16.65 2.85
CA GLN A 103 11.13 17.95 2.28
C GLN A 103 11.49 18.95 3.37
N GLU A 104 10.86 18.88 4.52
CA GLU A 104 11.03 19.80 5.63
C GLU A 104 11.68 19.10 6.83
N ALA A 105 12.96 19.39 7.08
CA ALA A 105 13.78 18.67 8.05
C ALA A 105 13.25 18.69 9.49
N ASP A 106 12.53 19.73 9.87
CA ASP A 106 12.03 19.90 11.24
C ASP A 106 10.53 19.59 11.37
N LEU A 107 9.90 19.11 10.29
CA LEU A 107 8.48 18.77 10.27
C LEU A 107 8.27 17.28 10.49
N TYR A 108 7.36 16.96 11.39
CA TYR A 108 6.95 15.59 11.71
C TYR A 108 5.44 15.46 11.61
N HIS A 109 4.98 14.34 11.06
CA HIS A 109 3.57 13.99 10.94
C HIS A 109 3.23 12.86 11.91
N ARG A 110 2.11 12.98 12.60
CA ARG A 110 1.57 11.90 13.45
C ARG A 110 0.68 11.03 12.60
N ILE A 111 1.02 9.75 12.46
CA ILE A 111 0.26 8.82 11.63
C ILE A 111 -1.21 8.75 12.06
N CYS A 112 -1.48 8.81 13.37
CA CYS A 112 -2.83 8.75 13.91
C CYS A 112 -3.68 10.02 13.69
N LYS A 113 -3.06 11.16 13.39
CA LYS A 113 -3.76 12.45 13.28
C LYS A 113 -3.65 13.08 11.90
N GLU A 114 -2.45 13.33 11.41
CA GLU A 114 -2.22 13.90 10.06
C GLU A 114 -2.36 12.85 8.95
N GLY A 115 -2.11 11.56 9.27
CA GLY A 115 -2.31 10.42 8.39
C GLY A 115 -3.60 9.66 8.68
N PRO A 116 -3.63 8.34 8.42
CA PRO A 116 -2.48 7.47 8.02
C PRO A 116 -2.07 7.58 6.55
N VAL A 117 -2.82 8.26 5.71
CA VAL A 117 -2.60 8.32 4.26
C VAL A 117 -1.82 9.56 3.88
N PHE A 118 -0.70 9.36 3.18
CA PHE A 118 0.13 10.44 2.67
C PHE A 118 0.47 10.23 1.19
N PRO A 119 0.71 11.31 0.43
CA PRO A 119 1.24 11.20 -0.92
C PRO A 119 2.59 10.46 -0.95
N ILE A 120 2.86 9.74 -2.03
CA ILE A 120 4.17 9.12 -2.28
C ILE A 120 5.26 10.19 -2.18
N GLY A 121 6.33 9.89 -1.45
CA GLY A 121 7.46 10.80 -1.27
C GLY A 121 7.28 11.89 -0.19
N LYS A 122 6.18 11.87 0.56
CA LYS A 122 5.93 12.88 1.60
C LYS A 122 6.64 12.59 2.92
N VAL A 123 6.63 11.35 3.38
CA VAL A 123 7.20 10.95 4.66
C VAL A 123 8.36 9.97 4.52
N GLU A 124 9.31 10.08 5.43
CA GLU A 124 10.46 9.19 5.56
C GLU A 124 10.10 7.99 6.46
N PHE A 125 10.47 6.79 6.01
CA PHE A 125 10.17 5.57 6.76
C PHE A 125 11.17 4.43 6.49
#